data_a44817087003fcb9870ffb123d4d0549
#
_entry.id   a44817087003fcb9870ffb123d4d0549
#
_cell.length_a   1.000
_cell.length_b   1.000
_cell.length_c   1.000
_cell.angle_alpha   90.00
_cell.angle_beta   90.00
_cell.angle_gamma   90.00
#
_symmetry.space_group_name_H-M   'P 1'
#
loop_
_entity.id
_entity.type
_entity.pdbx_description
1 polymer ?
#
loop_
_entity_poly.entity_id
_entity_poly.type
_entity_poly.pdbx_seq_one_letter_code
_entity_poly.pdbx_strand_id
1 'polypeptide(L)'
;MAAGRKPTPTAVKELRGNPGKRPLNEREPKGRRASGRAPRGLSEGAGAFWRKYAPRLVDMGVLCDVDEPLLQLAAEHYSLAIQARAEIAESGLTQVDEKLVERKHPLLQVFRDNSAAYRACAAELGMTPSARSKVRIEQEDQLSMADILFAKVAEATEGAANPLDEFGDGGDAGE
;
A
#
# COMPACT_ATOMS: atom_id res chain seq x y z
N MET A 1 -13.80 -25.31 -16.73
CA MET A 1 -13.47 -24.05 -17.41
C MET A 1 -12.14 -23.56 -16.87
N ALA A 2 -11.12 -23.37 -17.70
CA ALA A 2 -9.83 -22.85 -17.25
C ALA A 2 -10.01 -21.40 -16.78
N ALA A 3 -9.61 -21.11 -15.53
CA ALA A 3 -9.62 -19.75 -15.01
C ALA A 3 -8.66 -18.89 -15.82
N GLY A 4 -9.18 -17.91 -16.56
CA GLY A 4 -8.38 -16.95 -17.30
C GLY A 4 -7.48 -16.12 -16.38
N ARG A 5 -6.50 -15.41 -16.95
CA ARG A 5 -5.64 -14.49 -16.21
C ARG A 5 -6.50 -13.44 -15.49
N LYS A 6 -6.20 -13.20 -14.19
CA LYS A 6 -6.86 -12.15 -13.40
C LYS A 6 -6.85 -10.82 -14.16
N PRO A 7 -7.98 -10.06 -14.20
CA PRO A 7 -8.04 -8.78 -14.88
C PRO A 7 -7.03 -7.80 -14.26
N THR A 8 -6.40 -7.00 -15.11
CA THR A 8 -5.47 -5.97 -14.66
C THR A 8 -6.28 -4.72 -14.26
N PRO A 9 -6.04 -4.13 -13.10
CA PRO A 9 -6.69 -2.88 -12.69
C PRO A 9 -6.56 -1.75 -13.71
N THR A 10 -7.56 -0.87 -13.79
CA THR A 10 -7.63 0.21 -14.79
C THR A 10 -6.43 1.15 -14.67
N ALA A 11 -6.07 1.57 -13.46
CA ALA A 11 -4.89 2.39 -13.21
C ALA A 11 -3.59 1.79 -13.80
N VAL A 12 -3.42 0.47 -13.71
CA VAL A 12 -2.25 -0.21 -14.31
C VAL A 12 -2.31 -0.24 -15.84
N LYS A 13 -3.51 -0.27 -16.43
CA LYS A 13 -3.67 -0.20 -17.90
C LYS A 13 -3.35 1.19 -18.42
N GLU A 14 -3.82 2.25 -17.76
CA GLU A 14 -3.54 3.65 -18.09
C GLU A 14 -2.04 3.93 -18.07
N LEU A 15 -1.37 3.53 -17.00
CA LEU A 15 0.08 3.71 -16.84
C LEU A 15 0.92 2.98 -17.90
N ARG A 16 0.38 1.91 -18.50
CA ARG A 16 1.01 1.19 -19.62
C ARG A 16 0.66 1.80 -20.98
N GLY A 17 -0.06 2.93 -20.99
CA GLY A 17 -0.51 3.53 -22.24
C GLY A 17 -1.59 2.74 -22.97
N ASN A 18 -2.26 1.80 -22.28
CA ASN A 18 -3.32 0.94 -22.81
C ASN A 18 -2.99 0.38 -24.21
N PRO A 19 -1.92 -0.41 -24.37
CA PRO A 19 -1.42 -0.84 -25.70
C PRO A 19 -2.45 -1.63 -26.50
N GLY A 20 -3.45 -2.20 -25.83
CA GLY A 20 -4.57 -2.90 -26.47
C GLY A 20 -5.73 -2.00 -26.86
N LYS A 21 -5.66 -0.68 -26.60
CA LYS A 21 -6.74 0.32 -26.87
C LYS A 21 -8.14 -0.14 -26.42
N ARG A 22 -8.22 -0.97 -25.36
CA ARG A 22 -9.49 -1.45 -24.83
C ARG A 22 -10.10 -0.38 -23.94
N PRO A 23 -11.45 -0.24 -23.91
CA PRO A 23 -12.10 0.70 -23.03
C PRO A 23 -11.66 0.45 -21.57
N LEU A 24 -11.33 1.53 -20.89
CA LEU A 24 -10.95 1.53 -19.49
C LEU A 24 -12.20 1.51 -18.62
N ASN A 25 -12.15 0.89 -17.47
CA ASN A 25 -13.26 0.88 -16.52
C ASN A 25 -13.22 2.18 -15.68
N GLU A 26 -13.89 3.22 -16.16
CA GLU A 26 -14.00 4.51 -15.44
C GLU A 26 -14.79 4.41 -14.11
N ARG A 27 -15.48 3.30 -13.89
CA ARG A 27 -16.30 3.04 -12.70
C ARG A 27 -15.65 2.02 -11.75
N GLU A 28 -14.34 1.82 -11.84
CA GLU A 28 -13.64 0.96 -10.90
C GLU A 28 -13.71 1.59 -9.49
N PRO A 29 -14.25 0.86 -8.48
CA PRO A 29 -14.39 1.42 -7.15
C PRO A 29 -13.01 1.70 -6.55
N LYS A 30 -12.78 2.92 -6.09
CA LYS A 30 -11.58 3.29 -5.33
C LYS A 30 -11.88 3.11 -3.84
N GLY A 31 -11.16 2.24 -3.15
CA GLY A 31 -11.25 2.06 -1.69
C GLY A 31 -10.79 3.33 -0.98
N ARG A 32 -11.36 3.59 0.21
CA ARG A 32 -10.87 4.66 1.08
C ARG A 32 -9.54 4.24 1.69
N ARG A 33 -8.67 5.21 1.96
CA ARG A 33 -7.41 4.95 2.68
C ARG A 33 -7.72 4.32 4.03
N ALA A 34 -7.06 3.20 4.37
CA ALA A 34 -7.25 2.53 5.63
C ALA A 34 -6.81 3.40 6.83
N SER A 35 -7.42 3.18 7.98
CA SER A 35 -7.07 3.90 9.20
C SER A 35 -5.72 3.48 9.79
N GLY A 36 -5.22 2.30 9.43
CA GLY A 36 -4.03 1.68 10.01
C GLY A 36 -4.21 1.21 11.45
N ARG A 37 -5.38 1.42 12.07
CA ARG A 37 -5.67 0.96 13.43
C ARG A 37 -5.80 -0.56 13.47
N ALA A 38 -5.23 -1.18 14.50
CA ALA A 38 -5.37 -2.62 14.70
C ALA A 38 -6.82 -2.98 15.04
N PRO A 39 -7.43 -3.95 14.34
CA PRO A 39 -8.73 -4.46 14.69
C PRO A 39 -8.67 -5.18 16.05
N ARG A 40 -9.83 -5.28 16.70
CA ARG A 40 -9.95 -6.04 17.95
C ARG A 40 -9.88 -7.54 17.68
N GLY A 41 -9.30 -8.31 18.60
CA GLY A 41 -9.29 -9.78 18.53
C GLY A 41 -8.09 -10.37 17.78
N LEU A 42 -7.12 -9.58 17.36
CA LEU A 42 -5.84 -10.11 16.86
C LEU A 42 -5.07 -10.83 17.97
N SER A 43 -4.38 -11.93 17.60
CA SER A 43 -3.38 -12.53 18.49
C SER A 43 -2.26 -11.53 18.80
N GLU A 44 -1.51 -11.72 19.87
CA GLU A 44 -0.43 -10.81 20.27
C GLU A 44 0.60 -10.64 19.15
N GLY A 45 1.03 -11.73 18.53
CA GLY A 45 1.97 -11.70 17.42
C GLY A 45 1.41 -11.03 16.16
N ALA A 46 0.12 -11.27 15.85
CA ALA A 46 -0.56 -10.60 14.75
C ALA A 46 -0.75 -9.10 15.03
N GLY A 47 -1.05 -8.72 16.27
CA GLY A 47 -1.11 -7.33 16.70
C GLY A 47 0.24 -6.61 16.57
N ALA A 48 1.35 -7.29 16.90
CA ALA A 48 2.70 -6.77 16.71
C ALA A 48 3.03 -6.58 15.21
N PHE A 49 2.67 -7.56 14.39
CA PHE A 49 2.80 -7.47 12.93
C PHE A 49 1.99 -6.26 12.39
N TRP A 50 0.73 -6.12 12.79
CA TRP A 50 -0.14 -5.04 12.36
C TRP A 50 0.44 -3.67 12.68
N ARG A 51 0.83 -3.44 13.94
CA ARG A 51 1.45 -2.16 14.38
C ARG A 51 2.69 -1.80 13.58
N LYS A 52 3.43 -2.80 13.11
CA LYS A 52 4.66 -2.59 12.33
C LYS A 52 4.40 -2.31 10.86
N TYR A 53 3.45 -2.99 10.23
CA TYR A 53 3.30 -3.00 8.78
C TYR A 53 2.11 -2.21 8.27
N ALA A 54 0.99 -2.15 8.99
CA ALA A 54 -0.19 -1.41 8.54
C ALA A 54 0.08 0.09 8.29
N PRO A 55 0.74 0.84 9.20
CA PRO A 55 1.07 2.23 8.92
C PRO A 55 1.91 2.41 7.66
N ARG A 56 2.88 1.53 7.43
CA ARG A 56 3.75 1.58 6.25
C ARG A 56 2.99 1.34 4.95
N LEU A 57 2.02 0.43 4.96
CA LEU A 57 1.17 0.14 3.79
C LEU A 57 0.21 1.30 3.52
N VAL A 58 -0.29 1.95 4.58
CA VAL A 58 -1.10 3.16 4.48
C VAL A 58 -0.28 4.32 3.90
N ASP A 59 0.94 4.53 4.38
CA ASP A 59 1.85 5.59 3.90
C ASP A 59 2.28 5.36 2.45
N MET A 60 2.41 4.10 2.05
CA MET A 60 2.64 3.71 0.66
C MET A 60 1.40 3.85 -0.23
N GLY A 61 0.22 4.20 0.31
CA GLY A 61 -1.02 4.28 -0.45
C GLY A 61 -1.52 2.95 -1.00
N VAL A 62 -1.04 1.82 -0.45
CA VAL A 62 -1.38 0.48 -0.94
C VAL A 62 -2.57 -0.10 -0.20
N LEU A 63 -2.76 0.27 1.09
CA LEU A 63 -3.80 -0.30 1.95
C LEU A 63 -5.06 0.56 1.94
N CYS A 64 -6.15 -0.02 1.47
CA CYS A 64 -7.49 0.52 1.57
C CYS A 64 -8.26 -0.12 2.74
N ASP A 65 -9.36 0.50 3.15
CA ASP A 65 -10.23 -0.01 4.23
C ASP A 65 -10.80 -1.41 3.93
N VAL A 66 -11.09 -1.68 2.67
CA VAL A 66 -11.60 -3.00 2.22
C VAL A 66 -10.52 -4.09 2.25
N ASP A 67 -9.25 -3.76 2.36
CA ASP A 67 -8.13 -4.69 2.40
C ASP A 67 -7.74 -5.09 3.82
N GLU A 68 -8.30 -4.41 4.84
CA GLU A 68 -8.00 -4.68 6.25
C GLU A 68 -8.23 -6.16 6.65
N PRO A 69 -9.31 -6.86 6.22
CA PRO A 69 -9.49 -8.27 6.52
C PRO A 69 -8.39 -9.17 5.93
N LEU A 70 -7.91 -8.85 4.74
CA LEU A 70 -6.82 -9.59 4.12
C LEU A 70 -5.50 -9.39 4.87
N LEU A 71 -5.23 -8.16 5.32
CA LEU A 71 -4.07 -7.86 6.16
C LEU A 71 -4.17 -8.55 7.52
N GLN A 72 -5.37 -8.68 8.09
CA GLN A 72 -5.61 -9.42 9.32
C GLN A 72 -5.25 -10.90 9.15
N LEU A 73 -5.71 -11.55 8.08
CA LEU A 73 -5.33 -12.92 7.76
C LEU A 73 -3.81 -13.07 7.57
N ALA A 74 -3.17 -12.14 6.87
CA ALA A 74 -1.72 -12.14 6.71
C ALA A 74 -1.00 -12.06 8.06
N ALA A 75 -1.46 -11.21 8.97
CA ALA A 75 -0.88 -11.05 10.30
C ALA A 75 -1.01 -12.32 11.15
N GLU A 76 -2.19 -12.98 11.13
CA GLU A 76 -2.41 -14.22 11.86
C GLU A 76 -1.58 -15.38 11.30
N HIS A 77 -1.53 -15.56 9.98
CA HIS A 77 -0.68 -16.57 9.37
C HIS A 77 0.80 -16.34 9.67
N TYR A 78 1.27 -15.10 9.64
CA TYR A 78 2.63 -14.76 10.04
C TYR A 78 2.89 -15.13 11.50
N SER A 79 1.98 -14.75 12.42
CA SER A 79 2.08 -15.05 13.85
C SER A 79 2.17 -16.55 14.11
N LEU A 80 1.25 -17.34 13.52
CA LEU A 80 1.23 -18.79 13.64
C LEU A 80 2.50 -19.45 13.09
N ALA A 81 3.02 -18.97 11.96
CA ALA A 81 4.27 -19.47 11.40
C ALA A 81 5.46 -19.19 12.34
N ILE A 82 5.54 -18.00 12.94
CA ILE A 82 6.62 -17.66 13.87
C ILE A 82 6.52 -18.48 15.15
N GLN A 83 5.32 -18.69 15.70
CA GLN A 83 5.10 -19.54 16.88
C GLN A 83 5.52 -20.99 16.60
N ALA A 84 5.04 -21.57 15.48
CA ALA A 84 5.42 -22.93 15.08
C ALA A 84 6.94 -23.08 14.91
N ARG A 85 7.59 -22.08 14.33
CA ARG A 85 9.05 -22.06 14.18
C ARG A 85 9.77 -22.02 15.53
N ALA A 86 9.29 -21.23 16.49
CA ALA A 86 9.89 -21.12 17.82
C ALA A 86 9.81 -22.48 18.55
N GLU A 87 8.64 -23.12 18.54
CA GLU A 87 8.41 -24.41 19.14
C GLU A 87 9.29 -25.51 18.51
N ILE A 88 9.42 -25.51 17.18
CA ILE A 88 10.32 -26.44 16.48
C ILE A 88 11.78 -26.20 16.86
N ALA A 89 12.19 -24.94 17.08
CA ALA A 89 13.56 -24.62 17.48
C ALA A 89 13.92 -25.16 18.88
N GLU A 90 12.93 -25.27 19.76
CA GLU A 90 13.08 -25.80 21.11
C GLU A 90 12.98 -27.34 21.13
N SER A 91 12.01 -27.91 20.41
CA SER A 91 11.70 -29.35 20.46
C SER A 91 12.40 -30.18 19.39
N GLY A 92 13.01 -29.56 18.39
CA GLY A 92 13.69 -30.23 17.27
C GLY A 92 12.79 -30.51 16.06
N LEU A 93 13.42 -30.99 14.98
CA LEU A 93 12.73 -31.26 13.71
C LEU A 93 11.96 -32.58 13.71
N THR A 94 12.25 -33.45 14.65
CA THR A 94 11.68 -34.79 14.82
C THR A 94 11.19 -34.97 16.22
N GLN A 95 10.18 -35.81 16.37
CA GLN A 95 9.68 -36.28 17.67
C GLN A 95 9.64 -37.80 17.66
N VAL A 96 9.89 -38.42 18.83
CA VAL A 96 9.75 -39.84 19.03
C VAL A 96 8.34 -40.14 19.53
N ASP A 97 7.60 -40.98 18.81
CA ASP A 97 6.27 -41.38 19.22
C ASP A 97 6.28 -42.44 20.36
N GLU A 98 5.13 -42.78 20.89
CA GLU A 98 4.96 -43.77 21.96
C GLU A 98 5.55 -45.16 21.60
N LYS A 99 5.74 -45.43 20.30
CA LYS A 99 6.33 -46.69 19.79
C LYS A 99 7.82 -46.58 19.55
N LEU A 100 8.47 -45.52 20.06
CA LEU A 100 9.88 -45.22 19.86
C LEU A 100 10.28 -45.04 18.38
N VAL A 101 9.31 -44.65 17.51
CA VAL A 101 9.56 -44.34 16.13
C VAL A 101 9.77 -42.83 15.97
N GLU A 102 10.88 -42.45 15.37
CA GLU A 102 11.19 -41.08 15.03
C GLU A 102 10.30 -40.57 13.89
N ARG A 103 9.55 -39.48 14.11
CA ARG A 103 8.66 -38.86 13.14
C ARG A 103 8.97 -37.39 13.00
N LYS A 104 8.60 -36.83 11.85
CA LYS A 104 8.68 -35.38 11.63
C LYS A 104 7.80 -34.66 12.65
N HIS A 105 8.30 -33.55 13.17
CA HIS A 105 7.54 -32.72 14.10
C HIS A 105 6.24 -32.21 13.44
N PRO A 106 5.06 -32.37 14.07
CA PRO A 106 3.77 -31.96 13.47
C PRO A 106 3.73 -30.49 13.07
N LEU A 107 4.35 -29.61 13.84
CA LEU A 107 4.37 -28.17 13.56
C LEU A 107 5.16 -27.78 12.30
N LEU A 108 5.96 -28.68 11.72
CA LEU A 108 6.57 -28.43 10.40
C LEU A 108 5.52 -28.24 9.31
N GLN A 109 4.40 -28.97 9.40
CA GLN A 109 3.27 -28.79 8.49
C GLN A 109 2.60 -27.44 8.74
N VAL A 110 2.33 -27.09 9.99
CA VAL A 110 1.71 -25.82 10.40
C VAL A 110 2.57 -24.64 9.93
N PHE A 111 3.90 -24.70 10.16
CA PHE A 111 4.83 -23.69 9.68
C PHE A 111 4.78 -23.51 8.16
N ARG A 112 4.82 -24.61 7.42
CA ARG A 112 4.81 -24.60 5.96
C ARG A 112 3.52 -24.00 5.42
N ASP A 113 2.36 -24.43 5.92
CA ASP A 113 1.06 -24.03 5.42
C ASP A 113 0.78 -22.55 5.73
N ASN A 114 1.08 -22.11 6.95
CA ASN A 114 0.93 -20.72 7.34
C ASN A 114 1.93 -19.79 6.61
N SER A 115 3.16 -20.25 6.38
CA SER A 115 4.13 -19.49 5.57
C SER A 115 3.69 -19.36 4.12
N ALA A 116 3.04 -20.37 3.55
CA ALA A 116 2.51 -20.32 2.18
C ALA A 116 1.30 -19.37 2.10
N ALA A 117 0.36 -19.45 3.06
CA ALA A 117 -0.79 -18.58 3.15
C ALA A 117 -0.38 -17.11 3.35
N TYR A 118 0.57 -16.84 4.26
CA TYR A 118 1.14 -15.51 4.44
C TYR A 118 1.72 -14.94 3.12
N ARG A 119 2.51 -15.74 2.39
CA ARG A 119 3.10 -15.28 1.12
C ARG A 119 2.04 -14.96 0.07
N ALA A 120 0.95 -15.71 0.02
CA ALA A 120 -0.17 -15.44 -0.88
C ALA A 120 -0.83 -14.09 -0.54
N CYS A 121 -1.21 -13.88 0.72
CA CYS A 121 -1.77 -12.60 1.18
C CYS A 121 -0.80 -11.43 0.96
N ALA A 122 0.47 -11.60 1.30
CA ALA A 122 1.50 -10.58 1.12
C ALA A 122 1.71 -10.18 -0.36
N ALA A 123 1.56 -11.12 -1.28
CA ALA A 123 1.62 -10.84 -2.71
C ALA A 123 0.41 -10.04 -3.20
N GLU A 124 -0.78 -10.32 -2.69
CA GLU A 124 -2.00 -9.59 -3.02
C GLU A 124 -1.99 -8.17 -2.43
N LEU A 125 -1.47 -8.01 -1.21
CA LEU A 125 -1.30 -6.72 -0.52
C LEU A 125 -0.11 -5.88 -1.04
N GLY A 126 0.59 -6.29 -2.09
CA GLY A 126 1.72 -5.53 -2.59
C GLY A 126 2.95 -5.51 -1.66
N MET A 127 3.02 -6.40 -0.67
CA MET A 127 4.13 -6.43 0.30
C MET A 127 5.42 -7.03 -0.27
N THR A 128 5.36 -7.70 -1.41
CA THR A 128 6.55 -8.27 -2.07
C THR A 128 7.12 -7.32 -3.14
N PRO A 129 8.45 -7.34 -3.40
CA PRO A 129 9.04 -6.51 -4.44
C PRO A 129 8.41 -6.71 -5.82
N SER A 130 8.11 -7.96 -6.20
CA SER A 130 7.45 -8.28 -7.47
C SER A 130 5.99 -7.81 -7.55
N ALA A 131 5.29 -7.76 -6.42
CA ALA A 131 3.95 -7.20 -6.36
C ALA A 131 4.02 -5.67 -6.44
N ARG A 132 4.92 -5.02 -5.68
CA ARG A 132 5.12 -3.55 -5.72
C ARG A 132 5.50 -3.03 -7.11
N SER A 133 6.30 -3.75 -7.87
CA SER A 133 6.63 -3.33 -9.24
C SER A 133 5.41 -3.30 -10.17
N LYS A 134 4.30 -3.92 -9.78
CA LYS A 134 3.01 -3.91 -10.49
C LYS A 134 2.04 -2.86 -9.97
N VAL A 135 2.27 -2.36 -8.77
CA VAL A 135 1.47 -1.30 -8.13
C VAL A 135 2.20 0.01 -8.38
N ARG A 136 1.67 0.85 -9.27
CA ARG A 136 2.02 2.27 -9.32
C ARG A 136 1.00 3.00 -8.46
N ILE A 137 1.51 3.68 -7.46
CA ILE A 137 0.74 4.63 -6.64
C ILE A 137 0.68 5.89 -7.48
N GLU A 138 -0.52 6.43 -7.76
CA GLU A 138 -0.65 7.84 -8.04
C GLU A 138 -0.14 8.55 -6.78
N GLN A 139 1.07 9.08 -6.83
CA GLN A 139 1.41 10.16 -5.90
C GLN A 139 0.38 11.24 -6.22
N GLU A 140 -0.54 11.51 -5.30
CA GLU A 140 -1.14 12.84 -5.22
C GLU A 140 0.06 13.76 -5.33
N ASP A 141 0.09 14.58 -6.37
CA ASP A 141 1.09 15.64 -6.54
C ASP A 141 1.07 16.41 -5.22
N GLN A 142 1.96 16.04 -4.31
CA GLN A 142 2.33 16.93 -3.23
C GLN A 142 2.95 18.08 -3.98
N LEU A 143 2.14 19.12 -4.20
CA LEU A 143 2.61 20.40 -4.72
C LEU A 143 3.92 20.66 -3.99
N SER A 144 5.01 20.62 -4.75
CA SER A 144 6.33 20.88 -4.19
C SER A 144 6.23 22.18 -3.39
N MET A 145 6.90 22.27 -2.24
CA MET A 145 6.96 23.56 -1.52
C MET A 145 7.35 24.71 -2.46
N ALA A 146 8.07 24.41 -3.53
CA ALA A 146 8.37 25.34 -4.60
C ALA A 146 7.11 25.75 -5.38
N ASP A 147 6.21 24.81 -5.72
CA ASP A 147 4.98 25.11 -6.46
C ASP A 147 4.02 25.94 -5.61
N ILE A 148 3.94 25.66 -4.29
CA ILE A 148 3.16 26.46 -3.34
C ILE A 148 3.76 27.88 -3.18
N LEU A 149 5.08 27.98 -3.17
CA LEU A 149 5.77 29.26 -3.09
C LEU A 149 5.58 30.07 -4.38
N PHE A 150 5.71 29.43 -5.56
CA PHE A 150 5.47 30.09 -6.84
C PHE A 150 4.02 30.53 -7.01
N ALA A 151 3.04 29.74 -6.58
CA ALA A 151 1.64 30.13 -6.60
C ALA A 151 1.38 31.36 -5.70
N LYS A 152 1.93 31.38 -4.48
CA LYS A 152 1.83 32.53 -3.57
C LYS A 152 2.55 33.79 -4.09
N VAL A 153 3.70 33.63 -4.75
CA VAL A 153 4.40 34.77 -5.38
C VAL A 153 3.62 35.30 -6.57
N ALA A 154 3.00 34.44 -7.38
CA ALA A 154 2.15 34.85 -8.49
C ALA A 154 0.92 35.65 -8.00
N GLU A 155 0.22 35.17 -6.96
CA GLU A 155 -0.90 35.91 -6.35
C GLU A 155 -0.47 37.26 -5.77
N ALA A 156 0.73 37.33 -5.16
CA ALA A 156 1.26 38.57 -4.61
C ALA A 156 1.67 39.60 -5.71
N THR A 157 2.06 39.12 -6.88
CA THR A 157 2.43 40.02 -8.02
C THR A 157 1.23 40.46 -8.83
N GLU A 158 0.14 39.72 -8.91
CA GLU A 158 -1.10 40.16 -9.54
C GLU A 158 -1.87 41.23 -8.71
N GLY A 159 -1.61 41.29 -7.41
CA GLY A 159 -2.19 42.32 -6.52
C GLY A 159 -1.37 43.61 -6.40
N ALA A 160 -0.18 43.67 -6.96
CA ALA A 160 0.66 44.87 -6.96
C ALA A 160 0.33 45.72 -8.21
N ALA A 161 -0.45 46.79 -8.01
CA ALA A 161 -0.66 47.80 -9.04
C ALA A 161 0.71 48.26 -9.59
N ASN A 162 0.81 48.27 -10.91
CA ASN A 162 2.01 48.69 -11.62
C ASN A 162 2.37 50.12 -11.24
N PRO A 163 3.52 50.40 -10.60
CA PRO A 163 3.87 51.75 -10.17
C PRO A 163 4.17 52.69 -11.32
N LEU A 164 4.00 52.28 -12.57
CA LEU A 164 4.19 53.10 -13.75
C LEU A 164 2.92 53.77 -14.29
N ASP A 165 1.73 53.46 -13.72
CA ASP A 165 0.47 54.07 -14.12
C ASP A 165 0.25 55.44 -13.45
N GLU A 166 1.15 55.89 -12.57
CA GLU A 166 1.05 57.17 -11.86
C GLU A 166 1.83 58.35 -12.56
N PHE A 167 2.48 58.08 -13.70
CA PHE A 167 3.26 59.08 -14.43
C PHE A 167 2.72 59.27 -15.86
N GLY A 168 1.50 59.72 -15.98
CA GLY A 168 0.97 60.04 -17.33
C GLY A 168 -0.33 60.76 -17.30
N ASP A 169 -0.37 62.00 -16.93
CA ASP A 169 -1.02 63.05 -17.66
C ASP A 169 -0.81 64.41 -16.94
N GLY A 170 0.12 65.11 -17.41
CA GLY A 170 0.48 66.47 -16.94
C GLY A 170 0.73 67.36 -18.11
N GLY A 171 -0.31 67.98 -18.61
CA GLY A 171 -0.15 69.27 -19.19
C GLY A 171 -0.03 69.36 -20.72
N ASP A 172 -1.06 69.71 -21.31
CA ASP A 172 -1.04 70.76 -22.32
C ASP A 172 -2.13 71.75 -22.04
N ALA A 173 -1.70 72.93 -21.62
CA ALA A 173 -2.53 74.13 -21.53
C ALA A 173 -1.80 75.24 -22.24
N GLY A 174 -2.40 75.77 -23.28
CA GLY A 174 -2.18 77.17 -23.58
C GLY A 174 -1.71 77.52 -24.99
N GLU A 175 -2.57 78.13 -25.63
CA GLU A 175 -2.61 79.16 -26.67
C GLU A 175 -2.97 78.71 -28.07
#